data_117f2db4ee8b5b13b49a423d7ec953d3
#
_entry.id   117f2db4ee8b5b13b49a423d7ec953d3
#
_cell.length_a   1.000
_cell.length_b   1.000
_cell.length_c   1.000
_cell.angle_alpha   90.00
_cell.angle_beta   90.00
_cell.angle_gamma   90.00
#
_symmetry.space_group_name_H-M   'P 1'
#
loop_
_entity.id
_entity.type
_entity.pdbx_description
1 polymer ?
#
loop_
_entity_poly.entity_id
_entity_poly.type
_entity_poly.pdbx_seq_one_letter_code
_entity_poly.pdbx_strand_id
1 'polypeptide(L)'
;LDTVEVDPLVHRLAVEHFGFRTPAGHTITIDDGRQYLKKTKERYDQIWIDAFNSDYIPAHMTTKEFLTIAKSRLREHGILAQNMFRSNRLFDAQVTTYREVFPHVFVFQGRSSDNCIIFAAVKPSVRPEAIQKEAARLGGKIGLIDLRYEATKFNANPVVRKAPVLTDDFNPANLLLMEK
;
A
#
# COMPACT_ATOMS: atom_id res chain seq x y z
N LEU A 1 -13.60 -0.90 -10.16
CA LEU A 1 -12.17 -0.65 -9.94
C LEU A 1 -11.82 0.74 -10.46
N ASP A 2 -11.11 1.52 -9.64
CA ASP A 2 -10.58 2.82 -10.06
C ASP A 2 -9.07 2.76 -10.02
N THR A 3 -8.42 3.21 -11.09
CA THR A 3 -6.97 3.41 -11.16
C THR A 3 -6.69 4.89 -11.35
N VAL A 4 -5.77 5.41 -10.57
CA VAL A 4 -5.31 6.79 -10.67
C VAL A 4 -3.84 6.80 -11.06
N GLU A 5 -3.51 7.45 -12.16
CA GLU A 5 -2.17 7.56 -12.71
C GLU A 5 -1.85 9.04 -12.93
N VAL A 6 -0.70 9.48 -12.43
CA VAL A 6 -0.31 10.90 -12.53
C VAL A 6 0.24 11.25 -13.91
N ASP A 7 0.88 10.29 -14.58
CA ASP A 7 1.50 10.50 -15.89
C ASP A 7 0.59 9.98 -17.03
N PRO A 8 -0.01 10.85 -17.84
CA PRO A 8 -0.84 10.44 -18.97
C PRO A 8 -0.07 9.62 -20.02
N LEU A 9 1.26 9.74 -20.07
CA LEU A 9 2.08 8.96 -20.98
C LEU A 9 2.10 7.46 -20.60
N VAL A 10 2.14 7.15 -19.30
CA VAL A 10 2.10 5.76 -18.82
C VAL A 10 0.84 5.07 -19.30
N HIS A 11 -0.33 5.68 -19.11
CA HIS A 11 -1.59 5.13 -19.61
C HIS A 11 -1.61 4.96 -21.13
N ARG A 12 -1.14 5.98 -21.87
CA ARG A 12 -1.08 5.93 -23.34
C ARG A 12 -0.19 4.77 -23.82
N LEU A 13 1.02 4.64 -23.28
CA LEU A 13 1.94 3.56 -23.64
C LEU A 13 1.37 2.18 -23.30
N ALA A 14 0.68 2.04 -22.16
CA ALA A 14 0.03 0.79 -21.80
C ALA A 14 -1.00 0.34 -22.86
N VAL A 15 -1.79 1.29 -23.39
CA VAL A 15 -2.77 1.00 -24.44
C VAL A 15 -2.09 0.71 -25.79
N GLU A 16 -1.13 1.56 -26.21
CA GLU A 16 -0.53 1.51 -27.53
C GLU A 16 0.44 0.31 -27.71
N HIS A 17 1.22 0.00 -26.67
CA HIS A 17 2.31 -0.97 -26.78
C HIS A 17 2.14 -2.26 -25.96
N PHE A 18 1.33 -2.23 -24.91
CA PHE A 18 1.13 -3.39 -24.03
C PHE A 18 -0.27 -4.01 -24.12
N GLY A 19 -1.11 -3.53 -25.05
CA GLY A 19 -2.42 -4.11 -25.30
C GLY A 19 -3.42 -3.89 -24.16
N PHE A 20 -3.15 -2.92 -23.26
CA PHE A 20 -4.06 -2.61 -22.18
C PHE A 20 -5.42 -2.16 -22.74
N ARG A 21 -6.49 -2.73 -22.19
CA ARG A 21 -7.88 -2.35 -22.50
C ARG A 21 -8.61 -2.15 -21.20
N THR A 22 -9.28 -1.03 -21.05
CA THR A 22 -10.08 -0.76 -19.83
C THR A 22 -11.30 -1.69 -19.79
N PRO A 23 -11.38 -2.64 -18.85
CA PRO A 23 -12.53 -3.53 -18.71
C PRO A 23 -13.79 -2.76 -18.27
N ALA A 24 -14.96 -3.34 -18.49
CA ALA A 24 -16.20 -2.80 -17.94
C ALA A 24 -16.13 -2.71 -16.40
N GLY A 25 -16.55 -1.59 -15.84
CA GLY A 25 -16.48 -1.34 -14.40
C GLY A 25 -15.09 -0.94 -13.88
N HIS A 26 -14.15 -0.61 -14.78
CA HIS A 26 -12.84 -0.06 -14.44
C HIS A 26 -12.72 1.38 -14.97
N THR A 27 -12.43 2.32 -14.11
CA THR A 27 -12.21 3.74 -14.44
C THR A 27 -10.72 4.07 -14.34
N ILE A 28 -10.19 4.75 -15.35
CA ILE A 28 -8.84 5.32 -15.32
C ILE A 28 -8.96 6.83 -15.19
N THR A 29 -8.32 7.39 -14.19
CA THR A 29 -8.28 8.85 -13.96
C THR A 29 -6.84 9.33 -13.99
N ILE A 30 -6.57 10.35 -14.82
CA ILE A 30 -5.27 11.01 -14.83
C ILE A 30 -5.32 12.15 -13.83
N ASP A 31 -4.76 11.91 -12.63
CA ASP A 31 -4.70 12.88 -11.52
C ASP A 31 -3.63 12.42 -10.51
N ASP A 32 -3.26 13.30 -9.61
CA ASP A 32 -2.50 12.92 -8.41
C ASP A 32 -3.37 12.08 -7.46
N GLY A 33 -2.85 10.95 -6.97
CA GLY A 33 -3.60 10.03 -6.12
C GLY A 33 -4.16 10.65 -4.84
N ARG A 34 -3.41 11.56 -4.21
CA ARG A 34 -3.87 12.28 -3.02
C ARG A 34 -4.98 13.27 -3.34
N GLN A 35 -4.86 13.99 -4.47
CA GLN A 35 -5.90 14.93 -4.92
C GLN A 35 -7.17 14.18 -5.31
N TYR A 36 -7.04 13.05 -5.99
CA TYR A 36 -8.18 12.19 -6.30
C TYR A 36 -8.92 11.75 -5.03
N LEU A 37 -8.21 11.22 -4.03
CA LEU A 37 -8.82 10.79 -2.77
C LEU A 37 -9.47 11.95 -1.99
N LYS A 38 -8.99 13.18 -2.13
CA LYS A 38 -9.64 14.36 -1.56
C LYS A 38 -10.98 14.67 -2.23
N LYS A 39 -11.04 14.56 -3.56
CA LYS A 39 -12.20 14.96 -4.38
C LYS A 39 -13.29 13.88 -4.43
N THR A 40 -12.90 12.60 -4.51
CA THR A 40 -13.86 11.50 -4.65
C THR A 40 -14.80 11.39 -3.45
N LYS A 41 -16.05 10.98 -3.71
CA LYS A 41 -17.03 10.62 -2.67
C LYS A 41 -17.11 9.10 -2.46
N GLU A 42 -16.45 8.34 -3.32
CA GLU A 42 -16.45 6.88 -3.27
C GLU A 42 -15.76 6.35 -2.02
N ARG A 43 -16.17 5.14 -1.62
CA ARG A 43 -15.55 4.37 -0.54
C ARG A 43 -15.15 3.01 -1.06
N TYR A 44 -13.96 2.58 -0.65
CA TYR A 44 -13.28 1.41 -1.17
C TYR A 44 -13.13 0.32 -0.11
N ASP A 45 -13.24 -0.92 -0.53
CA ASP A 45 -12.86 -2.08 0.29
C ASP A 45 -11.34 -2.20 0.38
N GLN A 46 -10.64 -1.75 -0.67
CA GLN A 46 -9.19 -1.78 -0.74
C GLN A 46 -8.66 -0.53 -1.43
N ILE A 47 -7.60 0.04 -0.89
CA ILE A 47 -6.80 1.08 -1.54
C ILE A 47 -5.36 0.57 -1.62
N TRP A 48 -4.80 0.56 -2.83
CA TRP A 48 -3.44 0.14 -3.08
C TRP A 48 -2.60 1.33 -3.49
N ILE A 49 -1.48 1.54 -2.79
CA ILE A 49 -0.51 2.60 -3.07
C ILE A 49 0.75 1.93 -3.64
N ASP A 50 0.97 2.16 -4.93
CA ASP A 50 2.17 1.71 -5.63
C ASP A 50 2.77 2.90 -6.42
N ALA A 51 2.94 4.01 -5.72
CA ALA A 51 3.39 5.28 -6.27
C ALA A 51 4.90 5.45 -6.06
N PHE A 52 5.69 4.74 -6.85
CA PHE A 52 7.13 4.84 -6.86
C PHE A 52 7.63 5.44 -8.17
N ASN A 53 8.59 6.36 -8.09
CA ASN A 53 9.51 6.65 -9.17
C ASN A 53 10.83 5.92 -8.88
N SER A 54 11.68 5.73 -9.92
CA SER A 54 12.94 4.99 -9.81
C SER A 54 13.84 5.48 -8.66
N ASP A 55 13.81 6.78 -8.36
CA ASP A 55 14.77 7.42 -7.46
C ASP A 55 14.14 8.15 -6.26
N TYR A 56 12.81 8.25 -6.19
CA TYR A 56 12.14 8.91 -5.08
C TYR A 56 10.72 8.42 -4.84
N ILE A 57 10.22 8.69 -3.64
CA ILE A 57 8.82 8.48 -3.27
C ILE A 57 8.13 9.85 -3.24
N PRO A 58 6.91 9.99 -3.78
CA PRO A 58 6.13 11.21 -3.62
C PRO A 58 5.87 11.49 -2.13
N ALA A 59 6.66 12.40 -1.55
CA ALA A 59 6.68 12.65 -0.12
C ALA A 59 5.28 12.98 0.43
N HIS A 60 4.46 13.71 -0.34
CA HIS A 60 3.08 14.05 0.04
C HIS A 60 2.13 12.85 0.15
N MET A 61 2.53 11.67 -0.32
CA MET A 61 1.78 10.41 -0.19
C MET A 61 2.30 9.51 0.95
N THR A 62 3.24 10.01 1.76
CA THR A 62 3.80 9.26 2.89
C THR A 62 3.36 9.81 4.25
N THR A 63 2.62 10.91 4.27
CA THR A 63 2.31 11.69 5.48
C THR A 63 1.09 11.17 6.23
N LYS A 64 1.04 11.48 7.52
CA LYS A 64 -0.12 11.23 8.40
C LYS A 64 -1.41 11.81 7.83
N GLU A 65 -1.34 13.01 7.26
CA GLU A 65 -2.47 13.69 6.64
C GLU A 65 -2.97 12.92 5.41
N PHE A 66 -2.08 12.44 4.55
CA PHE A 66 -2.46 11.61 3.42
C PHE A 66 -3.10 10.30 3.90
N LEU A 67 -2.50 9.61 4.85
CA LEU A 67 -3.06 8.36 5.40
C LEU A 67 -4.44 8.58 6.04
N THR A 68 -4.66 9.74 6.67
CA THR A 68 -5.97 10.12 7.23
C THR A 68 -7.01 10.30 6.12
N ILE A 69 -6.63 10.93 5.00
CA ILE A 69 -7.51 11.06 3.82
C ILE A 69 -7.83 9.66 3.26
N ALA A 70 -6.82 8.82 3.03
CA ALA A 70 -7.01 7.47 2.52
C ALA A 70 -7.91 6.64 3.44
N LYS A 71 -7.69 6.68 4.76
CA LYS A 71 -8.54 6.01 5.75
C LYS A 71 -10.00 6.47 5.67
N SER A 72 -10.25 7.78 5.44
CA SER A 72 -11.61 8.31 5.32
C SER A 72 -12.37 7.78 4.10
N ARG A 73 -11.65 7.26 3.10
CA ARG A 73 -12.19 6.64 1.88
C ARG A 73 -12.30 5.12 1.95
N LEU A 74 -11.85 4.51 3.03
CA LEU A 74 -12.06 3.09 3.27
C LEU A 74 -13.47 2.85 3.85
N ARG A 75 -14.05 1.71 3.47
CA ARG A 75 -15.23 1.15 4.15
C ARG A 75 -14.84 0.62 5.53
N GLU A 76 -15.82 0.23 6.30
CA GLU A 76 -15.66 -0.22 7.69
C GLU A 76 -14.62 -1.35 7.87
N HIS A 77 -14.57 -2.29 6.94
CA HIS A 77 -13.59 -3.39 6.92
C HIS A 77 -12.51 -3.21 5.85
N GLY A 78 -12.33 -1.97 5.39
CA GLY A 78 -11.42 -1.64 4.31
C GLY A 78 -9.96 -1.76 4.73
N ILE A 79 -9.11 -2.01 3.75
CA ILE A 79 -7.66 -2.21 3.89
C ILE A 79 -6.92 -1.23 2.99
N LEU A 80 -5.91 -0.58 3.54
CA LEU A 80 -4.89 0.15 2.79
C LEU A 80 -3.65 -0.73 2.64
N ALA A 81 -3.10 -0.84 1.44
CA ALA A 81 -1.88 -1.57 1.15
C ALA A 81 -0.86 -0.66 0.46
N GLN A 82 0.40 -0.73 0.86
CA GLN A 82 1.49 0.03 0.25
C GLN A 82 2.71 -0.84 0.04
N ASN A 83 3.24 -0.84 -1.19
CA ASN A 83 4.53 -1.45 -1.49
C ASN A 83 5.66 -0.57 -0.95
N MET A 84 6.68 -1.20 -0.31
CA MET A 84 7.83 -0.53 0.31
C MET A 84 9.09 -1.38 0.19
N PHE A 85 10.26 -0.74 0.32
CA PHE A 85 11.52 -1.41 0.59
C PHE A 85 11.78 -1.45 2.09
N ARG A 86 12.15 -2.62 2.61
CA ARG A 86 12.34 -2.82 4.05
C ARG A 86 13.71 -2.37 4.56
N SER A 87 14.72 -2.36 3.71
CA SER A 87 16.13 -2.14 4.11
C SER A 87 16.45 -0.70 4.52
N ASN A 88 15.59 0.27 4.16
CA ASN A 88 15.85 1.69 4.43
C ASN A 88 15.08 2.23 5.63
N ARG A 89 15.55 3.39 6.12
CA ARG A 89 14.95 4.08 7.28
C ARG A 89 13.53 4.60 7.02
N LEU A 90 13.16 4.79 5.76
CA LEU A 90 11.82 5.22 5.40
C LEU A 90 10.76 4.16 5.77
N PHE A 91 11.10 2.87 5.70
CA PHE A 91 10.20 1.81 6.17
C PHE A 91 9.83 1.99 7.65
N ASP A 92 10.81 2.27 8.51
CA ASP A 92 10.58 2.49 9.93
C ASP A 92 9.65 3.69 10.16
N ALA A 93 9.91 4.80 9.46
CA ALA A 93 9.10 6.02 9.54
C ALA A 93 7.68 5.80 8.99
N GLN A 94 7.54 5.05 7.89
CA GLN A 94 6.22 4.71 7.35
C GLN A 94 5.41 3.85 8.31
N VAL A 95 5.96 2.75 8.84
CA VAL A 95 5.26 1.92 9.83
C VAL A 95 4.87 2.75 11.06
N THR A 96 5.75 3.64 11.52
CA THR A 96 5.45 4.57 12.62
C THR A 96 4.28 5.49 12.28
N THR A 97 4.31 6.09 11.09
CA THR A 97 3.25 7.00 10.61
C THR A 97 1.91 6.27 10.41
N TYR A 98 1.94 5.04 9.89
CA TYR A 98 0.75 4.21 9.76
C TYR A 98 0.09 3.92 11.11
N ARG A 99 0.89 3.64 12.15
CA ARG A 99 0.40 3.37 13.50
C ARG A 99 -0.26 4.57 14.18
N GLU A 100 0.10 5.78 13.78
CA GLU A 100 -0.59 7.01 14.23
C GLU A 100 -2.02 7.14 13.68
N VAL A 101 -2.29 6.51 12.54
CA VAL A 101 -3.57 6.67 11.83
C VAL A 101 -4.43 5.41 11.96
N PHE A 102 -3.82 4.24 11.86
CA PHE A 102 -4.54 2.96 11.81
C PHE A 102 -4.31 2.15 13.10
N PRO A 103 -5.35 1.55 13.67
CA PRO A 103 -5.23 0.72 14.85
C PRO A 103 -4.54 -0.63 14.58
N HIS A 104 -4.52 -1.07 13.32
CA HIS A 104 -3.94 -2.36 12.93
C HIS A 104 -3.02 -2.19 11.73
N VAL A 105 -1.74 -2.47 11.92
CA VAL A 105 -0.69 -2.37 10.89
C VAL A 105 0.06 -3.70 10.83
N PHE A 106 0.12 -4.29 9.65
CA PHE A 106 0.74 -5.57 9.37
C PHE A 106 1.76 -5.43 8.25
N VAL A 107 2.67 -6.38 8.14
CA VAL A 107 3.66 -6.40 7.06
C VAL A 107 3.75 -7.80 6.47
N PHE A 108 3.74 -7.89 5.15
CA PHE A 108 4.17 -9.07 4.40
C PHE A 108 5.52 -8.80 3.76
N GLN A 109 6.46 -9.72 3.94
CA GLN A 109 7.78 -9.61 3.35
C GLN A 109 7.89 -10.44 2.08
N GLY A 110 8.50 -9.87 1.03
CA GLY A 110 8.83 -10.60 -0.20
C GLY A 110 9.76 -11.79 0.04
N ARG A 111 9.73 -12.76 -0.88
CA ARG A 111 10.53 -14.01 -0.77
C ARG A 111 12.01 -13.78 -0.91
N SER A 112 12.41 -13.08 -1.95
CA SER A 112 13.80 -12.93 -2.41
C SER A 112 14.19 -11.48 -2.71
N SER A 113 13.28 -10.56 -2.44
CA SER A 113 13.49 -9.13 -2.64
C SER A 113 13.38 -8.39 -1.31
N ASP A 114 13.91 -7.19 -1.28
CA ASP A 114 13.74 -6.28 -0.17
C ASP A 114 12.32 -5.69 -0.07
N ASN A 115 11.46 -6.01 -1.03
CA ASN A 115 10.09 -5.53 -1.06
C ASN A 115 9.27 -6.12 0.08
N CYS A 116 8.47 -5.29 0.69
CA CYS A 116 7.44 -5.65 1.63
C CYS A 116 6.17 -4.87 1.34
N ILE A 117 5.04 -5.40 1.79
CA ILE A 117 3.77 -4.70 1.72
C ILE A 117 3.35 -4.34 3.14
N ILE A 118 3.14 -3.05 3.40
CA ILE A 118 2.48 -2.59 4.62
C ILE A 118 0.98 -2.65 4.38
N PHE A 119 0.26 -3.34 5.26
CA PHE A 119 -1.19 -3.36 5.29
C PHE A 119 -1.69 -2.64 6.54
N ALA A 120 -2.71 -1.81 6.38
CA ALA A 120 -3.38 -1.15 7.48
C ALA A 120 -4.89 -1.34 7.39
N ALA A 121 -5.52 -1.74 8.49
CA ALA A 121 -6.95 -2.00 8.58
C ALA A 121 -7.65 -1.05 9.56
N VAL A 122 -8.88 -0.67 9.22
CA VAL A 122 -9.71 0.19 10.08
C VAL A 122 -10.24 -0.60 11.29
N LYS A 123 -10.62 -1.87 11.07
CA LYS A 123 -11.09 -2.80 12.12
C LYS A 123 -10.21 -4.05 12.19
N PRO A 124 -10.15 -4.70 13.36
CA PRO A 124 -9.36 -5.93 13.55
C PRO A 124 -10.07 -7.08 12.84
N SER A 125 -9.94 -7.16 11.52
CA SER A 125 -10.52 -8.25 10.73
C SER A 125 -9.54 -9.38 10.47
N VAL A 126 -8.26 -9.20 10.84
CA VAL A 126 -7.19 -10.09 10.39
C VAL A 126 -6.40 -10.62 11.58
N ARG A 127 -6.59 -11.88 11.88
CA ARG A 127 -5.73 -12.65 12.82
C ARG A 127 -4.79 -13.55 12.03
N PRO A 128 -3.55 -13.77 12.50
CA PRO A 128 -2.59 -14.67 11.82
C PRO A 128 -3.19 -16.05 11.49
N GLU A 129 -3.93 -16.62 12.42
CA GLU A 129 -4.58 -17.93 12.27
C GLU A 129 -5.65 -17.92 11.18
N ALA A 130 -6.39 -16.80 11.04
CA ALA A 130 -7.40 -16.63 10.00
C ALA A 130 -6.77 -16.54 8.62
N ILE A 131 -5.62 -15.86 8.49
CA ILE A 131 -4.86 -15.79 7.23
C ILE A 131 -4.38 -17.19 6.84
N GLN A 132 -3.79 -17.93 7.76
CA GLN A 132 -3.29 -19.28 7.50
C GLN A 132 -4.42 -20.24 7.11
N LYS A 133 -5.56 -20.17 7.80
CA LYS A 133 -6.76 -20.96 7.48
C LYS A 133 -7.29 -20.62 6.09
N GLU A 134 -7.38 -19.35 5.76
CA GLU A 134 -7.86 -18.90 4.46
C GLU A 134 -6.89 -19.24 3.33
N ALA A 135 -5.59 -19.08 3.56
CA ALA A 135 -4.55 -19.51 2.64
C ALA A 135 -4.63 -21.03 2.35
N ALA A 136 -4.90 -21.84 3.38
CA ALA A 136 -5.11 -23.28 3.21
C ALA A 136 -6.38 -23.60 2.41
N ARG A 137 -7.47 -22.86 2.65
CA ARG A 137 -8.74 -23.01 1.92
C ARG A 137 -8.64 -22.62 0.45
N LEU A 138 -7.86 -21.57 0.14
CA LEU A 138 -7.65 -21.06 -1.21
C LEU A 138 -6.48 -21.77 -1.93
N GLY A 139 -5.62 -22.45 -1.20
CA GLY A 139 -4.49 -23.20 -1.75
C GLY A 139 -4.97 -24.20 -2.81
N GLY A 140 -4.40 -24.12 -3.99
CA GLY A 140 -4.79 -24.90 -5.17
C GLY A 140 -5.85 -24.25 -6.07
N LYS A 141 -6.50 -23.17 -5.65
CA LYS A 141 -7.39 -22.37 -6.50
C LYS A 141 -6.65 -21.26 -7.26
N ILE A 142 -5.50 -20.85 -6.75
CA ILE A 142 -4.60 -19.85 -7.35
C ILE A 142 -3.33 -20.59 -7.74
N GLY A 143 -3.28 -21.14 -8.95
CA GLY A 143 -2.32 -22.16 -9.39
C GLY A 143 -0.85 -21.75 -9.51
N LEU A 144 -0.50 -20.46 -9.34
CA LEU A 144 0.86 -19.96 -9.51
C LEU A 144 1.53 -19.53 -8.19
N ILE A 145 0.78 -19.46 -7.08
CA ILE A 145 1.26 -18.93 -5.81
C ILE A 145 0.96 -19.92 -4.69
N ASP A 146 1.98 -20.30 -3.93
CA ASP A 146 1.80 -21.07 -2.70
C ASP A 146 1.31 -20.15 -1.57
N LEU A 147 -0.01 -19.99 -1.48
CA LEU A 147 -0.63 -19.14 -0.46
C LEU A 147 -0.32 -19.57 0.97
N ARG A 148 -0.09 -20.87 1.23
CA ARG A 148 0.27 -21.34 2.57
C ARG A 148 1.64 -20.83 2.95
N TYR A 149 2.59 -20.92 2.02
CA TYR A 149 3.92 -20.37 2.23
C TYR A 149 3.87 -18.84 2.37
N GLU A 150 3.12 -18.12 1.53
CA GLU A 150 2.99 -16.67 1.65
C GLU A 150 2.38 -16.26 2.99
N ALA A 151 1.40 -16.99 3.50
CA ALA A 151 0.80 -16.71 4.79
C ALA A 151 1.80 -16.77 5.96
N THR A 152 2.92 -17.52 5.83
CA THR A 152 3.98 -17.54 6.84
C THR A 152 4.77 -16.23 6.93
N LYS A 153 4.69 -15.38 5.91
CA LYS A 153 5.38 -14.09 5.83
C LYS A 153 4.62 -12.96 6.54
N PHE A 154 3.43 -13.25 7.00
CA PHE A 154 2.61 -12.29 7.72
C PHE A 154 3.21 -11.94 9.08
N ASN A 155 3.45 -10.66 9.30
CA ASN A 155 3.91 -10.12 10.58
C ASN A 155 2.87 -9.15 11.14
N ALA A 156 2.17 -9.57 12.20
CA ALA A 156 1.14 -8.78 12.87
C ALA A 156 1.73 -7.61 13.70
N ASN A 157 2.99 -7.73 14.12
CA ASN A 157 3.66 -6.75 14.96
C ASN A 157 5.06 -6.44 14.44
N PRO A 158 5.18 -5.73 13.29
CA PRO A 158 6.47 -5.43 12.72
C PRO A 158 7.31 -4.59 13.70
N VAL A 159 8.51 -5.08 13.99
CA VAL A 159 9.50 -4.34 14.78
C VAL A 159 10.17 -3.34 13.86
N VAL A 160 10.21 -2.08 14.30
CA VAL A 160 10.86 -0.98 13.60
C VAL A 160 11.82 -0.23 14.53
N ARG A 161 12.84 0.36 13.94
CA ARG A 161 13.74 1.28 14.66
C ARG A 161 12.98 2.56 15.00
N LYS A 162 13.46 3.30 15.99
CA LYS A 162 12.89 4.62 16.32
C LYS A 162 13.00 5.53 15.08
N ALA A 163 11.86 6.05 14.65
CA ALA A 163 11.76 6.90 13.47
C ALA A 163 10.67 7.97 13.67
N PRO A 164 10.76 9.10 12.95
CA PRO A 164 9.76 10.16 13.03
C PRO A 164 8.42 9.73 12.41
N VAL A 165 7.36 10.37 12.87
CA VAL A 165 6.08 10.42 12.15
C VAL A 165 6.23 11.42 11.01
N LEU A 166 5.88 11.01 9.79
CA LEU A 166 5.91 11.89 8.62
C LEU A 166 4.62 12.71 8.55
N THR A 167 4.77 14.01 8.44
CA THR A 167 3.65 14.96 8.32
C THR A 167 3.85 15.87 7.12
N ASP A 168 2.83 16.63 6.73
CA ASP A 168 2.97 17.61 5.63
C ASP A 168 3.99 18.71 5.97
N ASP A 169 4.13 19.05 7.25
CA ASP A 169 5.08 20.06 7.71
C ASP A 169 6.51 19.51 7.93
N PHE A 170 6.65 18.20 8.18
CA PHE A 170 7.93 17.55 8.40
C PHE A 170 8.00 16.19 7.69
N ASN A 171 8.68 16.18 6.57
CA ASN A 171 8.76 14.97 5.75
C ASN A 171 10.16 14.74 5.14
N PRO A 172 11.08 14.11 5.87
CA PRO A 172 12.39 13.75 5.34
C PRO A 172 12.38 12.42 4.54
N ALA A 173 11.25 12.03 3.92
CA ALA A 173 11.07 10.71 3.28
C ALA A 173 12.21 10.36 2.31
N ASN A 174 12.61 11.29 1.44
CA ASN A 174 13.66 11.04 0.46
C ASN A 174 15.06 10.90 1.07
N LEU A 175 15.34 11.55 2.23
CA LEU A 175 16.56 11.33 2.97
C LEU A 175 16.55 9.94 3.63
N LEU A 176 15.45 9.58 4.28
CA LEU A 176 15.30 8.28 4.95
C LEU A 176 15.31 7.10 3.95
N LEU A 177 14.93 7.34 2.71
CA LEU A 177 15.00 6.33 1.64
C LEU A 177 16.45 5.94 1.34
N MET A 178 17.40 6.87 1.46
CA MET A 178 18.82 6.65 1.18
C MET A 178 19.57 6.05 2.40
N GLU A 179 19.00 6.10 3.60
CA GLU A 179 19.61 5.56 4.82
C GLU A 179 19.26 4.07 4.98
N LYS A 180 20.28 3.24 5.20
CA LYS A 180 20.13 1.78 5.45
C LYS A 180 20.00 1.42 6.93
#